data_a3d7404fe8221319327fc1a8cd2bc54c
#
_entry.id   a3d7404fe8221319327fc1a8cd2bc54c
#
_cell.length_a   1.000
_cell.length_b   1.000
_cell.length_c   1.000
_cell.angle_alpha   90.00
_cell.angle_beta   90.00
_cell.angle_gamma   90.00
#
_symmetry.space_group_name_H-M   'P 1'
#
loop_
_entity.id
_entity.type
_entity.pdbx_description
1 polymer ?
#
loop_
_entity_poly.entity_id
_entity_poly.type
_entity_poly.pdbx_seq_one_letter_code
_entity_poly.pdbx_strand_id
1 'polypeptide(L)'
;TTEYSINGEFSVDDLIAQFSTFYYNKMILDITAIKGYEDINIMQNLSVNFDMSKVIILLDDSEKVNSPMYISQLISMGIYNFTNDVNTVKYLIDNPNQYKDVANYHNISGFKKPALNERAVDNTKGKIGQKVIGFKNVTDHAGATTLVYLLKLHLEKSYKVKAVEIDKNDFIYFNDETLESTSSFNFNDFVSQNANYDVILVDINDADIEDYCQDMVYLIEPGLIKLNKLIRKDNSIFEKLRNDKIVLNRSVLNEKDVIDFEKESGSKVFYNLPCLDDKLDDQRVLNEFLTALGFSRVEGSHSSGIFSIFK
;
A
#
# COMPACT_ATOMS: atom_id res chain seq x y z
N THR A 1 -4.29 -15.17 -22.40
CA THR A 1 -4.67 -15.77 -21.10
C THR A 1 -6.09 -16.23 -21.19
N THR A 2 -6.33 -17.54 -21.01
CA THR A 2 -7.69 -18.06 -20.95
C THR A 2 -8.14 -17.91 -19.51
N GLU A 3 -9.10 -17.04 -19.28
CA GLU A 3 -9.73 -16.91 -17.96
C GLU A 3 -10.95 -17.83 -17.94
N TYR A 4 -10.95 -18.73 -16.97
CA TYR A 4 -12.09 -19.58 -16.68
C TYR A 4 -12.62 -19.19 -15.31
N SER A 5 -13.90 -18.90 -15.20
CA SER A 5 -14.54 -18.57 -13.93
C SER A 5 -15.84 -19.34 -13.74
N ILE A 6 -16.09 -19.72 -12.50
CA ILE A 6 -17.35 -20.32 -12.04
C ILE A 6 -17.88 -19.54 -10.86
N ASN A 7 -19.18 -19.42 -10.75
CA ASN A 7 -19.85 -18.72 -9.66
C ASN A 7 -20.75 -19.69 -8.90
N GLY A 8 -20.76 -19.58 -7.59
CA GLY A 8 -21.62 -20.39 -6.69
C GLY A 8 -20.85 -20.85 -5.46
N GLU A 9 -21.55 -21.56 -4.60
CA GLU A 9 -20.96 -22.25 -3.45
C GLU A 9 -20.76 -23.74 -3.78
N PHE A 10 -19.55 -24.22 -3.52
CA PHE A 10 -19.12 -25.59 -3.84
C PHE A 10 -18.61 -26.28 -2.58
N SER A 11 -18.84 -27.59 -2.46
CA SER A 11 -18.06 -28.38 -1.53
C SER A 11 -16.61 -28.51 -2.02
N VAL A 12 -15.68 -28.82 -1.10
CA VAL A 12 -14.30 -29.09 -1.51
C VAL A 12 -14.21 -30.24 -2.49
N ASP A 13 -15.03 -31.27 -2.31
CA ASP A 13 -15.08 -32.43 -3.22
C ASP A 13 -15.55 -32.04 -4.63
N ASP A 14 -16.53 -31.12 -4.76
CA ASP A 14 -16.95 -30.59 -6.05
C ASP A 14 -15.82 -29.80 -6.74
N LEU A 15 -15.08 -28.99 -5.96
CA LEU A 15 -13.93 -28.25 -6.47
C LEU A 15 -12.82 -29.19 -6.92
N ILE A 16 -12.52 -30.24 -6.15
CA ILE A 16 -11.54 -31.27 -6.51
C ILE A 16 -11.95 -31.95 -7.81
N ALA A 17 -13.21 -32.41 -7.90
CA ALA A 17 -13.71 -33.08 -9.09
C ALA A 17 -13.60 -32.19 -10.35
N GLN A 18 -13.85 -30.90 -10.21
CA GLN A 18 -13.83 -29.96 -11.33
C GLN A 18 -12.41 -29.56 -11.76
N PHE A 19 -11.49 -29.37 -10.81
CA PHE A 19 -10.15 -28.82 -11.08
C PHE A 19 -9.02 -29.84 -11.03
N SER A 20 -9.23 -31.10 -10.60
CA SER A 20 -8.19 -32.14 -10.54
C SER A 20 -7.53 -32.43 -11.88
N THR A 21 -8.27 -32.27 -12.98
CA THR A 21 -7.77 -32.48 -14.35
C THR A 21 -7.51 -31.18 -15.12
N PHE A 22 -7.73 -30.04 -14.46
CA PHE A 22 -7.60 -28.74 -15.09
C PHE A 22 -6.20 -28.13 -14.83
N TYR A 23 -5.48 -27.82 -15.91
CA TYR A 23 -4.18 -27.16 -15.76
C TYR A 23 -4.38 -25.64 -15.61
N TYR A 24 -3.92 -25.06 -14.51
CA TYR A 24 -3.92 -23.63 -14.26
C TYR A 24 -2.56 -23.17 -13.70
N ASN A 25 -2.14 -21.98 -14.07
CA ASN A 25 -0.95 -21.33 -13.52
C ASN A 25 -1.24 -20.68 -12.18
N LYS A 26 -2.40 -20.02 -12.07
CA LYS A 26 -2.90 -19.42 -10.82
C LYS A 26 -4.41 -19.65 -10.74
N MET A 27 -4.89 -19.88 -9.52
CA MET A 27 -6.30 -19.98 -9.17
C MET A 27 -6.58 -18.92 -8.11
N ILE A 28 -7.59 -18.08 -8.36
CA ILE A 28 -8.11 -17.14 -7.37
C ILE A 28 -9.41 -17.74 -6.85
N LEU A 29 -9.48 -17.96 -5.55
CA LEU A 29 -10.59 -18.61 -4.88
C LEU A 29 -11.17 -17.67 -3.83
N ASP A 30 -12.38 -17.19 -4.07
CA ASP A 30 -13.15 -16.48 -3.05
C ASP A 30 -13.53 -17.48 -1.96
N ILE A 31 -13.20 -17.18 -0.70
CA ILE A 31 -13.44 -18.09 0.41
C ILE A 31 -14.93 -18.39 0.57
N THR A 32 -15.81 -17.43 0.25
CA THR A 32 -17.27 -17.61 0.32
C THR A 32 -17.81 -18.58 -0.72
N ALA A 33 -17.02 -18.90 -1.76
CA ALA A 33 -17.36 -19.96 -2.71
C ALA A 33 -17.16 -21.38 -2.14
N ILE A 34 -16.56 -21.53 -0.96
CA ILE A 34 -16.30 -22.80 -0.31
C ILE A 34 -17.34 -23.06 0.78
N LYS A 35 -18.18 -24.06 0.62
CA LYS A 35 -19.15 -24.42 1.66
C LYS A 35 -18.48 -24.79 2.98
N GLY A 36 -18.86 -24.08 4.04
CA GLY A 36 -18.36 -24.35 5.39
C GLY A 36 -16.92 -23.89 5.63
N TYR A 37 -16.40 -22.96 4.85
CA TYR A 37 -15.03 -22.41 4.97
C TYR A 37 -14.65 -21.92 6.37
N GLU A 38 -15.62 -21.59 7.21
CA GLU A 38 -15.37 -21.24 8.61
C GLU A 38 -14.87 -22.42 9.46
N ASP A 39 -15.11 -23.67 9.03
CA ASP A 39 -14.53 -24.85 9.64
C ASP A 39 -13.15 -25.10 9.03
N ILE A 40 -12.12 -24.98 9.86
CA ILE A 40 -10.73 -25.14 9.45
C ILE A 40 -10.42 -26.51 8.83
N ASN A 41 -11.17 -27.56 9.18
CA ASN A 41 -11.02 -28.87 8.58
C ASN A 41 -11.37 -28.89 7.09
N ILE A 42 -12.30 -28.02 6.67
CA ILE A 42 -12.64 -27.82 5.25
C ILE A 42 -11.45 -27.22 4.51
N MET A 43 -10.80 -26.22 5.10
CA MET A 43 -9.60 -25.60 4.52
C MET A 43 -8.41 -26.56 4.52
N GLN A 44 -8.31 -27.46 5.50
CA GLN A 44 -7.31 -28.53 5.50
C GLN A 44 -7.52 -29.50 4.34
N ASN A 45 -8.76 -29.92 4.10
CA ASN A 45 -9.09 -30.78 2.96
C ASN A 45 -8.72 -30.09 1.64
N LEU A 46 -9.01 -28.79 1.49
CA LEU A 46 -8.61 -28.00 0.33
C LEU A 46 -7.08 -28.01 0.16
N SER A 47 -6.33 -27.74 1.23
CA SER A 47 -4.86 -27.62 1.20
C SER A 47 -4.14 -28.90 0.82
N VAL A 48 -4.71 -30.04 1.15
CA VAL A 48 -4.13 -31.37 0.82
C VAL A 48 -4.34 -31.73 -0.65
N ASN A 49 -5.42 -31.23 -1.26
CA ASN A 49 -5.82 -31.63 -2.62
C ASN A 49 -5.40 -30.62 -3.71
N PHE A 50 -5.00 -29.41 -3.34
CA PHE A 50 -4.57 -28.38 -4.28
C PHE A 50 -3.13 -27.94 -4.02
N ASP A 51 -2.43 -27.53 -5.07
CA ASP A 51 -1.11 -26.89 -4.96
C ASP A 51 -1.29 -25.43 -4.46
N MET A 52 -1.18 -25.23 -3.13
CA MET A 52 -1.39 -23.94 -2.49
C MET A 52 -0.41 -22.85 -2.96
N SER A 53 0.70 -23.20 -3.61
CA SER A 53 1.59 -22.22 -4.22
C SER A 53 0.97 -21.52 -5.44
N LYS A 54 -0.06 -22.11 -6.01
CA LYS A 54 -0.81 -21.60 -7.16
C LYS A 54 -2.16 -21.01 -6.79
N VAL A 55 -2.62 -21.21 -5.55
CA VAL A 55 -3.93 -20.74 -5.08
C VAL A 55 -3.78 -19.47 -4.30
N ILE A 56 -4.59 -18.46 -4.62
CA ILE A 56 -4.73 -17.22 -3.86
C ILE A 56 -6.15 -17.21 -3.30
N ILE A 57 -6.29 -17.11 -1.99
CA ILE A 57 -7.58 -17.08 -1.31
C ILE A 57 -7.97 -15.63 -1.01
N LEU A 58 -9.10 -15.20 -1.54
CA LEU A 58 -9.72 -13.95 -1.15
C LEU A 58 -10.60 -14.22 0.08
N LEU A 59 -10.21 -13.67 1.23
CA LEU A 59 -10.93 -13.79 2.49
C LEU A 59 -12.14 -12.85 2.49
N ASP A 60 -13.17 -13.20 3.26
CA ASP A 60 -14.29 -12.32 3.54
C ASP A 60 -13.99 -11.39 4.73
N ASP A 61 -14.92 -10.46 5.02
CA ASP A 61 -14.77 -9.49 6.12
C ASP A 61 -15.25 -10.03 7.49
N SER A 62 -15.52 -11.34 7.62
CA SER A 62 -16.00 -11.92 8.87
C SER A 62 -14.90 -11.90 9.96
N GLU A 63 -15.26 -11.58 11.20
CA GLU A 63 -14.34 -11.59 12.35
C GLU A 63 -13.69 -12.95 12.56
N LYS A 64 -14.38 -14.03 12.23
CA LYS A 64 -13.88 -15.39 12.42
C LYS A 64 -12.72 -15.71 11.49
N VAL A 65 -12.88 -15.42 10.19
CA VAL A 65 -11.87 -15.66 9.15
C VAL A 65 -10.67 -14.74 9.32
N ASN A 66 -10.89 -13.50 9.74
CA ASN A 66 -9.81 -12.54 10.00
C ASN A 66 -9.20 -12.68 11.41
N SER A 67 -9.63 -13.71 12.20
CA SER A 67 -9.04 -13.91 13.52
C SER A 67 -7.58 -14.42 13.43
N PRO A 68 -6.70 -13.97 14.35
CA PRO A 68 -5.31 -14.45 14.38
C PRO A 68 -5.18 -15.96 14.48
N MET A 69 -6.16 -16.63 15.09
CA MET A 69 -6.19 -18.08 15.21
C MET A 69 -6.47 -18.75 13.86
N TYR A 70 -7.47 -18.28 13.12
CA TYR A 70 -7.83 -18.84 11.82
C TYR A 70 -6.68 -18.64 10.81
N ILE A 71 -6.12 -17.42 10.75
CA ILE A 71 -4.97 -17.08 9.90
C ILE A 71 -3.76 -17.99 10.22
N SER A 72 -3.44 -18.15 11.50
CA SER A 72 -2.35 -19.05 11.93
C SER A 72 -2.58 -20.49 11.48
N GLN A 73 -3.82 -20.98 11.51
CA GLN A 73 -4.16 -22.30 11.03
C GLN A 73 -4.03 -22.42 9.51
N LEU A 74 -4.44 -21.42 8.72
CA LEU A 74 -4.19 -21.39 7.27
C LEU A 74 -2.69 -21.53 6.98
N ILE A 75 -1.86 -20.75 7.67
CA ILE A 75 -0.40 -20.79 7.49
C ILE A 75 0.17 -22.16 7.85
N SER A 76 -0.33 -22.80 8.92
CA SER A 76 0.12 -24.17 9.31
C SER A 76 -0.17 -25.23 8.24
N MET A 77 -1.15 -24.99 7.37
CA MET A 77 -1.53 -25.87 6.26
C MET A 77 -0.81 -25.54 4.96
N GLY A 78 0.14 -24.59 4.97
CA GLY A 78 0.86 -24.17 3.77
C GLY A 78 0.10 -23.19 2.88
N ILE A 79 -1.00 -22.62 3.36
CA ILE A 79 -1.75 -21.57 2.67
C ILE A 79 -1.12 -20.23 3.02
N TYR A 80 -0.30 -19.70 2.12
CA TYR A 80 0.44 -18.43 2.34
C TYR A 80 -0.11 -17.25 1.52
N ASN A 81 -0.81 -17.57 0.43
CA ASN A 81 -1.36 -16.56 -0.47
C ASN A 81 -2.82 -16.32 -0.14
N PHE A 82 -3.09 -15.38 0.74
CA PHE A 82 -4.45 -14.96 1.12
C PHE A 82 -4.49 -13.45 1.37
N THR A 83 -5.65 -12.83 1.16
CA THR A 83 -5.90 -11.41 1.37
C THR A 83 -7.40 -11.15 1.46
N ASN A 84 -7.81 -10.06 2.09
CA ASN A 84 -9.19 -9.56 2.06
C ASN A 84 -9.36 -8.42 1.02
N ASP A 85 -8.30 -8.02 0.32
CA ASP A 85 -8.35 -6.96 -0.68
C ASP A 85 -8.11 -7.47 -2.10
N VAL A 86 -9.01 -7.11 -3.01
CA VAL A 86 -8.97 -7.52 -4.42
C VAL A 86 -7.75 -6.97 -5.15
N ASN A 87 -7.23 -5.80 -4.75
CA ASN A 87 -6.04 -5.23 -5.38
C ASN A 87 -4.79 -6.01 -5.00
N THR A 88 -4.71 -6.47 -3.75
CA THR A 88 -3.64 -7.35 -3.27
C THR A 88 -3.61 -8.68 -4.02
N VAL A 89 -4.75 -9.19 -4.50
CA VAL A 89 -4.79 -10.40 -5.35
C VAL A 89 -3.92 -10.21 -6.59
N LYS A 90 -3.98 -9.05 -7.24
CA LYS A 90 -3.16 -8.76 -8.44
C LYS A 90 -1.66 -8.80 -8.10
N TYR A 91 -1.27 -8.23 -6.97
CA TYR A 91 0.11 -8.28 -6.49
C TYR A 91 0.58 -9.73 -6.24
N LEU A 92 -0.24 -10.56 -5.56
CA LEU A 92 0.08 -11.94 -5.22
C LEU A 92 0.16 -12.88 -6.45
N ILE A 93 -0.46 -12.51 -7.58
CA ILE A 93 -0.30 -13.25 -8.84
C ILE A 93 1.17 -13.26 -9.27
N ASP A 94 1.79 -12.09 -9.23
CA ASP A 94 3.18 -11.89 -9.68
C ASP A 94 4.20 -12.13 -8.55
N ASN A 95 3.80 -11.89 -7.30
CA ASN A 95 4.65 -11.97 -6.10
C ASN A 95 4.03 -12.88 -5.04
N PRO A 96 4.03 -14.22 -5.24
CA PRO A 96 3.42 -15.14 -4.29
C PRO A 96 4.21 -15.17 -2.97
N ASN A 97 3.48 -15.11 -1.86
CA ASN A 97 4.04 -15.23 -0.52
C ASN A 97 4.69 -16.61 -0.30
N GLN A 98 5.79 -16.60 0.43
CA GLN A 98 6.42 -17.76 1.02
C GLN A 98 6.16 -17.78 2.53
N TYR A 99 6.47 -18.90 3.21
CA TYR A 99 6.31 -18.97 4.66
C TYR A 99 6.97 -17.80 5.42
N LYS A 100 8.15 -17.36 4.99
CA LYS A 100 8.87 -16.23 5.60
C LYS A 100 8.06 -14.92 5.62
N ASP A 101 7.20 -14.74 4.62
CA ASP A 101 6.41 -13.51 4.42
C ASP A 101 5.17 -13.49 5.33
N VAL A 102 4.71 -14.66 5.79
CA VAL A 102 3.55 -14.83 6.68
C VAL A 102 3.89 -15.43 8.06
N ALA A 103 5.17 -15.71 8.33
CA ALA A 103 5.62 -16.39 9.55
C ALA A 103 5.19 -15.68 10.84
N ASN A 104 5.10 -14.35 10.83
CA ASN A 104 4.70 -13.54 11.97
C ASN A 104 3.24 -13.77 12.41
N TYR A 105 2.40 -14.24 11.50
CA TYR A 105 0.99 -14.57 11.78
C TYR A 105 0.81 -16.02 12.23
N HIS A 106 1.88 -16.83 12.15
CA HIS A 106 1.84 -18.22 12.56
C HIS A 106 2.09 -18.34 14.06
N ASN A 107 1.02 -18.46 14.87
CA ASN A 107 1.10 -18.73 16.30
C ASN A 107 1.52 -20.19 16.55
N ILE A 108 2.83 -20.44 16.58
CA ILE A 108 3.33 -21.73 17.05
C ILE A 108 3.19 -21.73 18.58
N SER A 109 2.37 -22.60 19.14
CA SER A 109 2.17 -22.76 20.58
C SER A 109 3.52 -23.01 21.26
N GLY A 110 4.04 -22.02 21.97
CA GLY A 110 5.32 -22.11 22.69
C GLY A 110 6.25 -20.90 22.51
N PHE A 111 6.14 -20.16 21.43
CA PHE A 111 6.81 -18.86 21.33
C PHE A 111 5.89 -17.79 21.91
N LYS A 112 6.20 -17.36 23.15
CA LYS A 112 5.66 -16.11 23.67
C LYS A 112 6.05 -15.01 22.67
N LYS A 113 5.05 -14.43 21.98
CA LYS A 113 5.24 -13.12 21.36
C LYS A 113 5.91 -12.22 22.43
N PRO A 114 6.98 -11.48 22.10
CA PRO A 114 7.28 -10.32 22.92
C PRO A 114 5.97 -9.55 22.95
N ALA A 115 5.46 -9.32 24.15
CA ALA A 115 4.24 -8.56 24.34
C ALA A 115 4.42 -7.25 23.57
N LEU A 116 3.70 -7.08 22.48
CA LEU A 116 3.41 -5.78 21.92
C LEU A 116 2.61 -5.09 23.03
N ASN A 117 3.34 -4.39 23.89
CA ASN A 117 2.72 -3.45 24.76
C ASN A 117 1.83 -2.56 23.90
N GLU A 118 0.53 -2.64 24.14
CA GLU A 118 -0.37 -1.52 23.89
C GLU A 118 0.25 -0.33 24.64
N ARG A 119 1.17 0.35 23.97
CA ARG A 119 1.63 1.63 24.44
C ARG A 119 0.54 2.61 24.05
N ALA A 120 -0.33 2.85 25.03
CA ALA A 120 -0.98 4.14 25.15
C ALA A 120 -0.01 5.20 24.64
N VAL A 121 -0.54 6.08 23.77
CA VAL A 121 0.14 7.29 23.33
C VAL A 121 0.48 8.09 24.58
N ASP A 122 1.69 7.89 25.11
CA ASP A 122 2.21 8.71 26.18
C ASP A 122 3.12 9.76 25.55
N ASN A 123 2.62 10.99 25.60
CA ASN A 123 3.32 12.20 25.18
C ASN A 123 4.51 12.46 26.10
N THR A 124 5.65 11.82 25.86
CA THR A 124 6.90 12.22 26.49
C THR A 124 7.93 12.61 25.44
N LYS A 125 8.33 13.86 25.53
CA LYS A 125 9.37 14.54 24.75
C LYS A 125 10.67 13.74 24.72
N GLY A 126 11.23 13.56 23.49
CA GLY A 126 12.66 13.41 23.34
C GLY A 126 13.20 12.12 22.75
N LYS A 127 12.75 11.78 21.57
CA LYS A 127 13.49 11.17 20.42
C LYS A 127 12.56 11.34 19.24
N ILE A 128 13.05 11.87 18.13
CA ILE A 128 12.27 11.93 16.88
C ILE A 128 11.93 10.48 16.54
N GLY A 129 10.70 10.06 16.84
CA GLY A 129 10.19 8.76 16.46
C GLY A 129 10.16 8.67 14.94
N GLN A 130 10.33 7.48 14.39
CA GLN A 130 10.16 7.20 12.98
C GLN A 130 8.88 7.85 12.45
N LYS A 131 8.97 8.55 11.31
CA LYS A 131 7.83 9.20 10.66
C LYS A 131 7.41 8.38 9.44
N VAL A 132 6.20 7.85 9.44
CA VAL A 132 5.60 7.15 8.30
C VAL A 132 4.61 8.08 7.62
N ILE A 133 4.82 8.36 6.32
CA ILE A 133 3.99 9.28 5.54
C ILE A 133 3.42 8.54 4.35
N GLY A 134 2.09 8.45 4.29
CA GLY A 134 1.37 7.86 3.19
C GLY A 134 1.03 8.87 2.09
N PHE A 135 1.16 8.45 0.85
CA PHE A 135 0.78 9.21 -0.35
C PHE A 135 -0.27 8.42 -1.11
N LYS A 136 -1.46 8.98 -1.29
CA LYS A 136 -2.59 8.34 -1.97
C LYS A 136 -3.05 9.18 -3.16
N ASN A 137 -3.18 8.54 -4.32
CA ASN A 137 -3.78 9.17 -5.49
C ASN A 137 -5.30 9.26 -5.30
N VAL A 138 -5.86 10.47 -5.31
CA VAL A 138 -7.30 10.71 -5.30
C VAL A 138 -7.86 10.77 -6.72
N THR A 139 -7.15 11.44 -7.61
CA THR A 139 -7.41 11.36 -9.06
C THR A 139 -6.52 10.30 -9.69
N ASP A 140 -7.01 9.65 -10.74
CA ASP A 140 -6.25 8.63 -11.48
C ASP A 140 -4.86 9.15 -11.86
N HIS A 141 -3.81 8.39 -11.50
CA HIS A 141 -2.43 8.71 -11.85
C HIS A 141 -1.98 10.14 -11.43
N ALA A 142 -2.37 10.58 -10.23
CA ALA A 142 -1.95 11.88 -9.71
C ALA A 142 -0.45 11.98 -9.38
N GLY A 143 0.32 10.89 -9.51
CA GLY A 143 1.79 10.89 -9.47
C GLY A 143 2.40 10.52 -8.11
N ALA A 144 1.72 9.74 -7.26
CA ALA A 144 2.24 9.33 -5.96
C ALA A 144 3.59 8.62 -6.09
N THR A 145 3.72 7.63 -6.97
CA THR A 145 4.93 6.84 -7.19
C THR A 145 6.15 7.71 -7.49
N THR A 146 6.02 8.63 -8.44
CA THR A 146 7.10 9.56 -8.82
C THR A 146 7.41 10.53 -7.69
N LEU A 147 6.39 11.07 -7.03
CA LEU A 147 6.59 12.01 -5.92
C LEU A 147 7.31 11.35 -4.75
N VAL A 148 6.90 10.14 -4.34
CA VAL A 148 7.57 9.38 -3.28
C VAL A 148 9.04 9.15 -3.61
N TYR A 149 9.36 8.77 -4.85
CA TYR A 149 10.74 8.61 -5.30
C TYR A 149 11.55 9.91 -5.20
N LEU A 150 11.02 11.03 -5.73
CA LEU A 150 11.70 12.32 -5.67
C LEU A 150 11.92 12.81 -4.24
N LEU A 151 10.92 12.64 -3.37
CA LEU A 151 11.03 13.00 -1.95
C LEU A 151 12.06 12.13 -1.23
N LYS A 152 12.13 10.83 -1.53
CA LYS A 152 13.16 9.93 -1.00
C LYS A 152 14.54 10.45 -1.36
N LEU A 153 14.83 10.66 -2.65
CA LEU A 153 16.12 11.16 -3.12
C LEU A 153 16.52 12.49 -2.45
N HIS A 154 15.54 13.34 -2.19
CA HIS A 154 15.79 14.63 -1.56
C HIS A 154 16.06 14.50 -0.05
N LEU A 155 15.25 13.74 0.66
CA LEU A 155 15.37 13.53 2.11
C LEU A 155 16.60 12.71 2.51
N GLU A 156 17.07 11.79 1.68
CA GLU A 156 18.27 10.97 1.94
C GLU A 156 19.55 11.79 2.17
N LYS A 157 19.56 13.04 1.73
CA LYS A 157 20.66 13.97 2.00
C LYS A 157 20.82 14.31 3.48
N SER A 158 19.77 14.15 4.29
CA SER A 158 19.75 14.57 5.71
C SER A 158 19.10 13.56 6.66
N TYR A 159 18.38 12.57 6.16
CA TYR A 159 17.63 11.57 6.93
C TYR A 159 17.91 10.17 6.41
N LYS A 160 17.73 9.19 7.28
CA LYS A 160 17.72 7.78 6.87
C LYS A 160 16.31 7.44 6.39
N VAL A 161 16.13 7.37 5.07
CA VAL A 161 14.82 7.25 4.43
C VAL A 161 14.63 5.88 3.83
N LYS A 162 13.42 5.35 3.92
CA LYS A 162 12.95 4.18 3.20
C LYS A 162 11.73 4.58 2.39
N ALA A 163 11.61 4.07 1.17
CA ALA A 163 10.39 4.19 0.38
C ALA A 163 9.83 2.81 0.06
N VAL A 164 8.52 2.68 0.14
CA VAL A 164 7.80 1.43 -0.10
C VAL A 164 6.53 1.72 -0.89
N GLU A 165 6.18 0.85 -1.81
CA GLU A 165 4.90 0.85 -2.51
C GLU A 165 4.06 -0.35 -2.09
N ILE A 166 2.74 -0.19 -2.11
CA ILE A 166 1.79 -1.17 -1.62
C ILE A 166 1.02 -1.80 -2.77
N ASP A 167 0.97 -3.15 -2.77
CA ASP A 167 0.19 -3.97 -3.70
C ASP A 167 0.43 -3.66 -5.19
N LYS A 168 1.65 -3.25 -5.54
CA LYS A 168 2.13 -3.01 -6.89
C LYS A 168 3.65 -3.16 -6.96
N ASN A 169 4.22 -3.06 -8.16
CA ASN A 169 5.65 -3.23 -8.39
C ASN A 169 6.19 -2.24 -9.44
N ASP A 170 5.83 -0.95 -9.30
CA ASP A 170 6.27 0.10 -10.20
C ASP A 170 7.67 0.62 -9.85
N PHE A 171 8.11 0.46 -8.59
CA PHE A 171 9.42 0.89 -8.13
C PHE A 171 10.57 0.20 -8.83
N ILE A 172 10.36 -1.00 -9.37
CA ILE A 172 11.36 -1.72 -10.15
C ILE A 172 11.88 -0.91 -11.35
N TYR A 173 11.05 -0.01 -11.90
CA TYR A 173 11.43 0.80 -13.07
C TYR A 173 12.38 1.96 -12.75
N PHE A 174 12.60 2.28 -11.47
CA PHE A 174 13.58 3.29 -11.07
C PHE A 174 15.02 2.74 -10.96
N ASN A 175 15.22 1.42 -11.03
CA ASN A 175 16.51 0.75 -10.87
C ASN A 175 17.25 1.17 -9.58
N ASP A 176 16.52 1.39 -8.49
CA ASP A 176 17.03 1.74 -7.17
C ASP A 176 16.73 0.60 -6.18
N GLU A 177 17.75 -0.15 -5.78
CA GLU A 177 17.65 -1.32 -4.90
C GLU A 177 17.17 -0.96 -3.48
N THR A 178 17.13 0.32 -3.13
CA THR A 178 16.67 0.77 -1.81
C THR A 178 15.16 1.02 -1.76
N LEU A 179 14.48 0.97 -2.91
CA LEU A 179 13.04 0.97 -3.03
C LEU A 179 12.50 -0.44 -2.82
N GLU A 180 11.39 -0.56 -2.11
CA GLU A 180 10.78 -1.85 -1.84
C GLU A 180 9.29 -1.86 -2.19
N SER A 181 8.78 -3.05 -2.45
CA SER A 181 7.35 -3.30 -2.66
C SER A 181 6.89 -4.30 -1.61
N THR A 182 5.72 -4.08 -1.02
CA THR A 182 5.13 -4.99 -0.05
C THR A 182 3.61 -5.07 -0.24
N SER A 183 2.98 -6.06 0.35
CA SER A 183 1.53 -6.13 0.39
C SER A 183 0.99 -5.27 1.54
N SER A 184 -0.26 -4.80 1.40
CA SER A 184 -1.00 -4.12 2.47
C SER A 184 -1.05 -4.97 3.74
N PHE A 185 -1.20 -6.27 3.58
CA PHE A 185 -1.21 -7.24 4.67
C PHE A 185 0.11 -7.27 5.48
N ASN A 186 1.26 -7.13 4.81
CA ASN A 186 2.58 -7.20 5.45
C ASN A 186 3.12 -5.82 5.88
N PHE A 187 2.38 -4.75 5.63
CA PHE A 187 2.88 -3.39 5.81
C PHE A 187 3.26 -3.07 7.27
N ASN A 188 2.46 -3.51 8.25
CA ASN A 188 2.76 -3.29 9.66
C ASN A 188 4.09 -3.95 10.09
N ASP A 189 4.34 -5.17 9.61
CA ASP A 189 5.58 -5.86 9.87
C ASP A 189 6.75 -5.19 9.14
N PHE A 190 6.53 -4.72 7.92
CA PHE A 190 7.51 -3.95 7.18
C PHE A 190 7.96 -2.70 7.96
N VAL A 191 7.02 -1.91 8.50
CA VAL A 191 7.31 -0.74 9.33
C VAL A 191 8.12 -1.15 10.56
N SER A 192 7.74 -2.22 11.24
CA SER A 192 8.41 -2.74 12.44
C SER A 192 9.84 -3.19 12.15
N GLN A 193 10.08 -3.88 11.04
CA GLN A 193 11.41 -4.34 10.61
C GLN A 193 12.32 -3.18 10.19
N ASN A 194 11.74 -2.08 9.73
CA ASN A 194 12.43 -0.88 9.30
C ASN A 194 12.46 0.25 10.36
N ALA A 195 12.27 -0.08 11.65
CA ALA A 195 12.24 0.88 12.76
C ALA A 195 13.55 1.69 12.96
N ASN A 196 14.62 1.33 12.26
CA ASN A 196 15.90 2.01 12.25
C ASN A 196 16.00 3.16 11.21
N TYR A 197 14.95 3.39 10.42
CA TYR A 197 14.84 4.52 9.51
C TYR A 197 14.14 5.70 10.20
N ASP A 198 14.56 6.92 9.88
CA ASP A 198 13.96 8.14 10.40
C ASP A 198 12.61 8.43 9.73
N VAL A 199 12.52 8.10 8.43
CA VAL A 199 11.35 8.37 7.60
C VAL A 199 11.03 7.15 6.74
N ILE A 200 9.77 6.75 6.70
CA ILE A 200 9.22 5.82 5.71
C ILE A 200 8.21 6.58 4.84
N LEU A 201 8.46 6.62 3.54
CA LEU A 201 7.54 7.16 2.55
C LEU A 201 6.78 6.00 1.91
N VAL A 202 5.46 6.10 1.85
CA VAL A 202 4.60 5.01 1.42
C VAL A 202 3.76 5.44 0.23
N ASP A 203 3.91 4.79 -0.91
CA ASP A 203 2.97 4.89 -2.01
C ASP A 203 1.84 3.88 -1.76
N ILE A 204 0.72 4.36 -1.20
CA ILE A 204 -0.37 3.52 -0.68
C ILE A 204 -1.15 2.85 -1.80
N ASN A 205 -1.16 3.43 -3.01
CA ASN A 205 -2.03 2.97 -4.09
C ASN A 205 -3.52 2.99 -3.65
N ASP A 206 -4.26 1.89 -3.81
CA ASP A 206 -5.66 1.76 -3.40
C ASP A 206 -5.84 1.00 -2.07
N ALA A 207 -4.72 0.70 -1.37
CA ALA A 207 -4.75 -0.06 -0.13
C ALA A 207 -5.39 0.73 1.03
N ASP A 208 -6.04 0.01 1.94
CA ASP A 208 -6.67 0.56 3.15
C ASP A 208 -5.72 0.42 4.35
N ILE A 209 -4.67 1.22 4.33
CA ILE A 209 -3.60 1.20 5.34
C ILE A 209 -3.27 2.60 5.92
N GLU A 210 -4.16 3.56 5.72
CA GLU A 210 -3.97 4.94 6.18
C GLU A 210 -3.70 5.04 7.68
N ASP A 211 -4.35 4.19 8.48
CA ASP A 211 -4.22 4.16 9.94
C ASP A 211 -2.80 3.81 10.43
N TYR A 212 -1.96 3.21 9.58
CA TYR A 212 -0.57 2.92 9.90
C TYR A 212 0.37 4.09 9.60
N CYS A 213 -0.13 5.16 8.98
CA CYS A 213 0.63 6.35 8.64
C CYS A 213 0.36 7.47 9.66
N GLN A 214 1.42 8.11 10.18
CA GLN A 214 1.25 9.26 11.07
C GLN A 214 0.81 10.51 10.31
N ASP A 215 1.14 10.58 9.01
CA ASP A 215 0.74 11.65 8.12
C ASP A 215 0.22 11.06 6.80
N MET A 216 -0.88 11.62 6.30
CA MET A 216 -1.44 11.27 5.00
C MET A 216 -1.43 12.46 4.05
N VAL A 217 -1.03 12.21 2.81
CA VAL A 217 -1.02 13.19 1.73
C VAL A 217 -1.89 12.66 0.59
N TYR A 218 -2.96 13.37 0.29
CA TYR A 218 -3.91 13.04 -0.77
C TYR A 218 -3.64 13.84 -2.02
N LEU A 219 -3.25 13.16 -3.09
CA LEU A 219 -2.80 13.80 -4.33
C LEU A 219 -3.94 13.94 -5.33
N ILE A 220 -4.17 15.14 -5.77
CA ILE A 220 -5.14 15.51 -6.80
C ILE A 220 -4.41 16.18 -7.96
N GLU A 221 -4.49 15.61 -9.16
CA GLU A 221 -4.11 16.36 -10.35
C GLU A 221 -5.32 17.18 -10.82
N PRO A 222 -5.25 18.54 -10.77
CA PRO A 222 -6.41 19.41 -10.91
C PRO A 222 -6.84 19.64 -12.37
N GLY A 223 -6.78 18.59 -13.19
CA GLY A 223 -7.27 18.65 -14.57
C GLY A 223 -8.79 18.48 -14.62
N LEU A 224 -9.47 19.29 -15.46
CA LEU A 224 -10.93 19.32 -15.57
C LEU A 224 -11.56 17.92 -15.76
N ILE A 225 -10.99 17.09 -16.63
CA ILE A 225 -11.49 15.74 -16.89
C ILE A 225 -11.32 14.86 -15.66
N LYS A 226 -10.18 14.96 -14.96
CA LYS A 226 -9.88 14.14 -13.77
C LYS A 226 -10.79 14.52 -12.60
N LEU A 227 -11.00 15.81 -12.36
CA LEU A 227 -11.92 16.29 -11.33
C LEU A 227 -13.36 15.88 -11.61
N ASN A 228 -13.82 16.02 -12.86
CA ASN A 228 -15.16 15.57 -13.23
C ASN A 228 -15.37 14.06 -13.09
N LYS A 229 -14.35 13.24 -13.41
CA LYS A 229 -14.38 11.80 -13.15
C LYS A 229 -14.46 11.49 -11.66
N LEU A 230 -13.63 12.16 -10.86
CA LEU A 230 -13.59 12.02 -9.41
C LEU A 230 -14.97 12.30 -8.78
N ILE A 231 -15.55 13.45 -9.07
CA ILE A 231 -16.86 13.87 -8.53
C ILE A 231 -17.99 12.91 -8.99
N ARG A 232 -17.89 12.36 -10.21
CA ARG A 232 -18.88 11.36 -10.68
C ARG A 232 -18.73 10.02 -10.00
N LYS A 233 -17.51 9.64 -9.62
CA LYS A 233 -17.23 8.39 -8.89
C LYS A 233 -17.64 8.50 -7.42
N ASP A 234 -17.32 9.62 -6.79
CA ASP A 234 -17.67 9.91 -5.39
C ASP A 234 -17.93 11.42 -5.23
N ASN A 235 -19.19 11.79 -5.14
CA ASN A 235 -19.61 13.18 -5.00
C ASN A 235 -19.33 13.78 -3.60
N SER A 236 -19.02 12.93 -2.62
CA SER A 236 -18.70 13.32 -1.24
C SER A 236 -17.20 13.34 -0.95
N ILE A 237 -16.34 13.08 -1.95
CA ILE A 237 -14.89 12.92 -1.74
C ILE A 237 -14.24 14.12 -1.03
N PHE A 238 -14.58 15.35 -1.44
CA PHE A 238 -14.04 16.55 -0.81
C PHE A 238 -14.55 16.76 0.62
N GLU A 239 -15.75 16.29 0.94
CA GLU A 239 -16.26 16.32 2.30
C GLU A 239 -15.49 15.33 3.19
N LYS A 240 -15.18 14.15 2.68
CA LYS A 240 -14.36 13.14 3.36
C LYS A 240 -12.94 13.65 3.62
N LEU A 241 -12.34 14.34 2.65
CA LEU A 241 -10.97 14.85 2.72
C LEU A 241 -10.85 16.27 3.35
N ARG A 242 -11.92 16.83 3.91
CA ARG A 242 -11.96 18.23 4.39
C ARG A 242 -10.85 18.59 5.39
N ASN A 243 -10.45 17.64 6.23
CA ASN A 243 -9.46 17.84 7.28
C ASN A 243 -8.08 17.24 6.94
N ASP A 244 -7.94 16.70 5.74
CA ASP A 244 -6.74 16.01 5.31
C ASP A 244 -5.78 16.93 4.52
N LYS A 245 -4.53 16.49 4.35
CA LYS A 245 -3.53 17.23 3.56
C LYS A 245 -3.77 16.98 2.07
N ILE A 246 -4.60 17.80 1.45
CA ILE A 246 -4.83 17.78 0.00
C ILE A 246 -3.67 18.51 -0.70
N VAL A 247 -2.96 17.79 -1.55
CA VAL A 247 -1.90 18.35 -2.40
C VAL A 247 -2.36 18.32 -3.86
N LEU A 248 -2.41 19.50 -4.47
CA LEU A 248 -2.60 19.60 -5.91
C LEU A 248 -1.26 19.28 -6.58
N ASN A 249 -1.13 18.07 -7.12
CA ASN A 249 0.12 17.61 -7.75
C ASN A 249 0.08 17.78 -9.26
N ARG A 250 1.24 18.07 -9.87
CA ARG A 250 1.36 18.39 -11.30
C ARG A 250 0.46 19.55 -11.71
N SER A 251 0.29 20.48 -10.79
CA SER A 251 -0.63 21.60 -10.92
C SER A 251 -0.07 22.70 -11.80
N VAL A 252 -0.92 23.24 -12.64
CA VAL A 252 -0.67 24.46 -13.42
C VAL A 252 -1.51 25.65 -12.91
N LEU A 253 -2.20 25.46 -11.78
CA LEU A 253 -3.08 26.46 -11.19
C LEU A 253 -2.25 27.58 -10.53
N ASN A 254 -2.66 28.83 -10.77
CA ASN A 254 -2.14 29.98 -10.04
C ASN A 254 -2.87 30.15 -8.69
N GLU A 255 -2.43 31.09 -7.86
CA GLU A 255 -3.01 31.33 -6.53
C GLU A 255 -4.52 31.61 -6.56
N LYS A 256 -5.01 32.32 -7.56
CA LYS A 256 -6.45 32.63 -7.70
C LYS A 256 -7.23 31.36 -8.01
N ASP A 257 -6.73 30.54 -8.93
CA ASP A 257 -7.37 29.27 -9.31
C ASP A 257 -7.41 28.30 -8.13
N VAL A 258 -6.37 28.30 -7.28
CA VAL A 258 -6.35 27.49 -6.04
C VAL A 258 -7.42 27.96 -5.06
N ILE A 259 -7.57 29.29 -4.87
CA ILE A 259 -8.62 29.86 -4.02
C ILE A 259 -10.02 29.49 -4.55
N ASP A 260 -10.21 29.52 -5.86
CA ASP A 260 -11.49 29.16 -6.47
C ASP A 260 -11.75 27.66 -6.32
N PHE A 261 -10.74 26.79 -6.49
CA PHE A 261 -10.82 25.37 -6.19
C PHE A 261 -11.22 25.11 -4.73
N GLU A 262 -10.61 25.79 -3.76
CA GLU A 262 -10.95 25.66 -2.34
C GLU A 262 -12.41 26.06 -2.03
N LYS A 263 -12.90 27.11 -2.68
CA LYS A 263 -14.30 27.56 -2.51
C LYS A 263 -15.29 26.55 -3.09
N GLU A 264 -14.98 26.00 -4.27
CA GLU A 264 -15.86 25.07 -4.96
C GLU A 264 -15.87 23.69 -4.30
N SER A 265 -14.71 23.19 -3.86
CA SER A 265 -14.57 21.91 -3.19
C SER A 265 -14.99 21.93 -1.71
N GLY A 266 -14.96 23.11 -1.07
CA GLY A 266 -15.12 23.24 0.36
C GLY A 266 -13.98 22.68 1.20
N SER A 267 -12.84 22.38 0.58
CA SER A 267 -11.66 21.79 1.21
C SER A 267 -10.46 22.70 1.06
N LYS A 268 -9.55 22.69 2.03
CA LYS A 268 -8.32 23.46 1.98
C LYS A 268 -7.22 22.73 1.23
N VAL A 269 -6.48 23.43 0.41
CA VAL A 269 -5.27 22.92 -0.26
C VAL A 269 -4.09 23.09 0.68
N PHE A 270 -3.50 21.94 1.07
CA PHE A 270 -2.30 21.95 1.90
C PHE A 270 -1.08 22.47 1.14
N TYR A 271 -0.92 22.06 -0.11
CA TYR A 271 0.16 22.52 -0.96
C TYR A 271 -0.21 22.45 -2.44
N ASN A 272 0.20 23.46 -3.22
CA ASN A 272 0.04 23.48 -4.68
C ASN A 272 1.40 23.17 -5.32
N LEU A 273 1.60 21.90 -5.69
CA LEU A 273 2.86 21.37 -6.23
C LEU A 273 2.83 21.44 -7.76
N PRO A 274 3.73 22.20 -8.40
CA PRO A 274 3.80 22.26 -9.84
C PRO A 274 4.25 20.93 -10.44
N CYS A 275 4.23 20.83 -11.77
CA CYS A 275 4.83 19.71 -12.45
C CYS A 275 6.35 19.74 -12.19
N LEU A 276 6.83 18.73 -11.49
CA LEU A 276 8.26 18.57 -11.26
C LEU A 276 8.89 17.93 -12.51
N ASP A 277 10.01 18.48 -12.94
CA ASP A 277 10.82 17.84 -13.99
C ASP A 277 11.78 16.85 -13.33
N ASP A 278 11.63 15.57 -13.65
CA ASP A 278 12.52 14.50 -13.17
C ASP A 278 13.99 14.73 -13.59
N LYS A 279 14.24 15.66 -14.53
CA LYS A 279 15.55 15.99 -15.06
C LYS A 279 16.17 17.26 -14.49
N LEU A 280 15.38 18.10 -13.86
CA LEU A 280 15.80 19.32 -13.20
C LEU A 280 15.75 19.13 -11.70
N ASP A 281 16.81 19.53 -11.03
CA ASP A 281 16.93 19.50 -9.58
C ASP A 281 16.05 20.62 -8.96
N ASP A 282 14.73 20.41 -8.93
CA ASP A 282 13.74 21.35 -8.34
C ASP A 282 13.83 21.37 -6.80
N GLN A 283 15.06 21.42 -6.30
CA GLN A 283 15.38 21.38 -4.87
C GLN A 283 14.60 22.40 -4.05
N ARG A 284 14.33 23.57 -4.62
CA ARG A 284 13.62 24.63 -3.92
C ARG A 284 12.16 24.25 -3.64
N VAL A 285 11.44 23.79 -4.64
CA VAL A 285 10.03 23.41 -4.53
C VAL A 285 9.87 22.21 -3.58
N LEU A 286 10.73 21.21 -3.71
CA LEU A 286 10.75 20.05 -2.81
C LEU A 286 11.06 20.45 -1.37
N ASN A 287 12.01 21.36 -1.14
CA ASN A 287 12.31 21.88 0.19
C ASN A 287 11.13 22.64 0.81
N GLU A 288 10.46 23.49 0.04
CA GLU A 288 9.29 24.22 0.51
C GLU A 288 8.15 23.26 0.87
N PHE A 289 7.90 22.24 0.04
CA PHE A 289 6.90 21.21 0.32
C PHE A 289 7.27 20.36 1.56
N LEU A 290 8.51 19.90 1.68
CA LEU A 290 8.99 19.15 2.83
C LEU A 290 8.96 19.99 4.11
N THR A 291 9.25 21.28 4.03
CA THR A 291 9.12 22.22 5.16
C THR A 291 7.66 22.31 5.60
N ALA A 292 6.71 22.36 4.67
CA ALA A 292 5.28 22.32 4.99
C ALA A 292 4.88 20.99 5.66
N LEU A 293 5.51 19.86 5.30
CA LEU A 293 5.34 18.55 5.95
C LEU A 293 6.07 18.43 7.31
N GLY A 294 6.77 19.51 7.75
CA GLY A 294 7.43 19.58 9.06
C GLY A 294 8.87 19.05 9.08
N PHE A 295 9.53 18.89 7.91
CA PHE A 295 10.95 18.59 7.86
C PHE A 295 11.79 19.86 7.95
N SER A 296 13.00 19.74 8.51
CA SER A 296 14.00 20.79 8.43
C SER A 296 14.48 20.93 6.98
N ARG A 297 14.85 22.15 6.60
CA ARG A 297 15.37 22.40 5.25
C ARG A 297 16.60 21.53 4.98
N VAL A 298 16.56 20.77 3.87
CA VAL A 298 17.70 19.96 3.42
C VAL A 298 18.69 20.86 2.69
N GLU A 299 19.92 20.97 3.21
CA GLU A 299 20.99 21.73 2.55
C GLU A 299 21.57 20.90 1.40
N GLY A 300 21.48 21.45 0.18
CA GLY A 300 21.99 20.77 -1.02
C GLY A 300 23.52 20.83 -1.12
N SER A 301 24.18 19.69 -1.09
CA SER A 301 25.50 19.53 -1.71
C SER A 301 25.29 19.38 -3.23
N HIS A 302 26.14 20.02 -4.04
CA HIS A 302 26.05 20.01 -5.51
C HIS A 302 25.89 18.61 -6.09
N SER A 303 24.86 18.44 -6.93
CA SER A 303 24.40 17.20 -7.51
C SER A 303 25.35 16.62 -8.56
N SER A 304 25.53 15.33 -8.53
CA SER A 304 25.84 14.51 -9.71
C SER A 304 24.49 14.13 -10.37
N GLY A 305 24.32 14.52 -11.64
CA GLY A 305 23.04 14.37 -12.34
C GLY A 305 22.57 12.92 -12.48
N ILE A 306 21.24 12.80 -12.53
CA ILE A 306 20.44 11.57 -12.64
C ILE A 306 20.75 10.72 -13.91
N PHE A 307 21.59 11.18 -14.83
CA PHE A 307 21.91 10.53 -16.10
C PHE A 307 23.05 9.49 -16.09
N SER A 308 23.42 8.92 -14.95
CA SER A 308 24.33 7.75 -14.93
C SER A 308 23.64 6.44 -15.35
N ILE A 309 22.34 6.44 -15.62
CA ILE A 309 21.51 5.26 -15.93
C ILE A 309 21.73 4.72 -17.37
N PHE A 310 22.41 5.51 -18.26
CA PHE A 310 22.64 5.14 -19.67
C PHE A 310 24.11 4.84 -20.00
N LYS A 311 24.86 4.25 -19.07
CA LYS A 311 26.17 3.71 -19.39
C LYS A 311 26.25 2.21 -19.16
#